data_5d969bcef23fe419891f0fc5c7cfe4cc
#
_entry.id   5d969bcef23fe419891f0fc5c7cfe4cc
#
_cell.length_a   1.000
_cell.length_b   1.000
_cell.length_c   1.000
_cell.angle_alpha   90.00
_cell.angle_beta   90.00
_cell.angle_gamma   90.00
#
_symmetry.space_group_name_H-M   'P 1'
#
loop_
_entity.id
_entity.type
_entity.pdbx_description
1 polymer ?
#
loop_
_entity_poly.entity_id
_entity_poly.type
_entity_poly.pdbx_seq_one_letter_code
_entity_poly.pdbx_strand_id
1 'polypeptide(L)'
;QNQQDSLNNLENELQQQQAALQQKADETSTDLAQFQAQLQQIREQEAAKAAAEAAAKAQQEAAAKAQQQAQASANASSSGNNTSSNTTTSNGSSNSGNNSAGGVINNGGTSASKSDLDLLAAIIQCEAYQNYDSLLAVATVIMNRVYDSRFPNSISGVVYAAGQFEPAFSGRLEYVLNAGPTSLSYQVAQDAINGARLAEVADCYYFLYAGTGHPGINIGGNVFFPSW
;
A
#
# COMPACT_ATOMS: atom_id res chain seq x y z
N GLN A 1 45.46 -49.05 -14.35
CA GLN A 1 44.98 -49.18 -12.97
C GLN A 1 44.72 -47.79 -12.35
N ASN A 2 45.68 -46.86 -12.39
CA ASN A 2 45.51 -45.51 -11.79
C ASN A 2 44.36 -44.64 -12.37
N GLN A 3 44.06 -44.81 -13.67
CA GLN A 3 42.93 -44.04 -14.28
C GLN A 3 41.57 -44.57 -13.84
N GLN A 4 41.43 -45.87 -13.67
CA GLN A 4 40.18 -46.47 -13.21
C GLN A 4 39.89 -46.10 -11.76
N ASP A 5 40.92 -46.07 -10.91
CA ASP A 5 40.79 -45.68 -9.51
C ASP A 5 40.43 -44.19 -9.38
N SER A 6 40.96 -43.32 -10.26
CA SER A 6 40.58 -41.89 -10.30
C SER A 6 39.14 -41.68 -10.76
N LEU A 7 38.66 -42.46 -11.73
CA LEU A 7 37.28 -42.40 -12.19
C LEU A 7 36.29 -42.82 -11.08
N ASN A 8 36.60 -43.91 -10.39
CA ASN A 8 35.75 -44.37 -9.28
C ASN A 8 35.70 -43.37 -8.11
N ASN A 9 36.82 -42.70 -7.83
CA ASN A 9 36.84 -41.65 -6.82
C ASN A 9 35.99 -40.44 -7.24
N LEU A 10 36.06 -40.02 -8.50
CA LEU A 10 35.28 -38.93 -9.03
C LEU A 10 33.77 -39.23 -9.04
N GLU A 11 33.38 -40.45 -9.38
CA GLU A 11 31.99 -40.91 -9.31
C GLU A 11 31.46 -40.88 -7.88
N ASN A 12 32.23 -41.33 -6.90
CA ASN A 12 31.85 -41.28 -5.50
C ASN A 12 31.70 -39.83 -5.00
N GLU A 13 32.61 -38.93 -5.38
CA GLU A 13 32.54 -37.52 -5.03
C GLU A 13 31.31 -36.84 -5.65
N LEU A 14 31.01 -37.15 -6.92
CA LEU A 14 29.82 -36.64 -7.61
C LEU A 14 28.52 -37.12 -6.94
N GLN A 15 28.45 -38.39 -6.54
CA GLN A 15 27.29 -38.91 -5.81
C GLN A 15 27.11 -38.25 -4.45
N GLN A 16 28.20 -37.97 -3.71
CA GLN A 16 28.11 -37.23 -2.45
C GLN A 16 27.64 -35.79 -2.64
N GLN A 17 28.13 -35.12 -3.68
CA GLN A 17 27.66 -33.76 -4.01
C GLN A 17 26.21 -33.76 -4.42
N GLN A 18 25.72 -34.71 -5.19
CA GLN A 18 24.32 -34.85 -5.56
C GLN A 18 23.42 -35.06 -4.32
N ALA A 19 23.84 -35.95 -3.42
CA ALA A 19 23.10 -36.21 -2.19
C ALA A 19 23.02 -34.95 -1.28
N ALA A 20 24.13 -34.22 -1.15
CA ALA A 20 24.17 -32.97 -0.39
C ALA A 20 23.31 -31.86 -1.00
N LEU A 21 23.27 -31.75 -2.33
CA LEU A 21 22.41 -30.82 -3.05
C LEU A 21 20.93 -31.18 -2.88
N GLN A 22 20.60 -32.46 -2.95
CA GLN A 22 19.21 -32.92 -2.73
C GLN A 22 18.77 -32.64 -1.31
N GLN A 23 19.59 -32.86 -0.30
CA GLN A 23 19.27 -32.55 1.09
C GLN A 23 19.03 -31.05 1.27
N LYS A 24 19.87 -30.19 0.69
CA LYS A 24 19.66 -28.73 0.74
C LYS A 24 18.37 -28.30 0.04
N ALA A 25 18.02 -28.92 -1.07
CA ALA A 25 16.79 -28.64 -1.78
C ALA A 25 15.55 -29.01 -0.92
N ASP A 26 15.60 -30.15 -0.23
CA ASP A 26 14.53 -30.62 0.65
C ASP A 26 14.40 -29.73 1.89
N GLU A 27 15.52 -29.32 2.51
CA GLU A 27 15.54 -28.34 3.61
C GLU A 27 14.92 -27.01 3.19
N THR A 28 15.34 -26.45 2.05
CA THR A 28 14.82 -25.19 1.50
C THR A 28 13.33 -25.29 1.19
N SER A 29 12.87 -26.43 0.67
CA SER A 29 11.45 -26.67 0.40
C SER A 29 10.62 -26.71 1.68
N THR A 30 11.17 -27.32 2.74
CA THR A 30 10.51 -27.38 4.05
C THR A 30 10.42 -26.00 4.69
N ASP A 31 11.49 -25.21 4.64
CA ASP A 31 11.51 -23.83 5.15
C ASP A 31 10.52 -22.95 4.39
N LEU A 32 10.44 -23.10 3.07
CA LEU A 32 9.48 -22.37 2.24
C LEU A 32 8.04 -22.70 2.62
N ALA A 33 7.73 -23.99 2.85
CA ALA A 33 6.39 -24.40 3.26
C ALA A 33 6.03 -23.85 4.65
N GLN A 34 6.97 -23.84 5.60
CA GLN A 34 6.77 -23.24 6.92
C GLN A 34 6.54 -21.72 6.82
N PHE A 35 7.31 -21.04 5.97
CA PHE A 35 7.16 -19.60 5.77
C PHE A 35 5.80 -19.25 5.14
N GLN A 36 5.35 -20.05 4.18
CA GLN A 36 4.03 -19.90 3.58
C GLN A 36 2.90 -20.11 4.61
N ALA A 37 3.03 -21.10 5.49
CA ALA A 37 2.06 -21.33 6.55
C ALA A 37 2.00 -20.17 7.55
N GLN A 38 3.16 -19.61 7.93
CA GLN A 38 3.23 -18.43 8.79
C GLN A 38 2.58 -17.19 8.13
N LEU A 39 2.85 -16.96 6.86
CA LEU A 39 2.24 -15.88 6.10
C LEU A 39 0.72 -16.02 6.04
N GLN A 40 0.22 -17.23 5.89
CA GLN A 40 -1.22 -17.49 5.89
C GLN A 40 -1.85 -17.20 7.25
N GLN A 41 -1.20 -17.60 8.35
CA GLN A 41 -1.67 -17.27 9.70
C GLN A 41 -1.69 -15.77 9.97
N ILE A 42 -0.66 -15.04 9.53
CA ILE A 42 -0.61 -13.57 9.66
C ILE A 42 -1.77 -12.94 8.89
N ARG A 43 -2.02 -13.35 7.65
CA ARG A 43 -3.15 -12.85 6.85
C ARG A 43 -4.51 -13.12 7.51
N GLU A 44 -4.70 -14.30 8.08
CA GLU A 44 -5.93 -14.63 8.80
C GLU A 44 -6.11 -13.77 10.05
N GLN A 45 -5.04 -13.52 10.79
CA GLN A 45 -5.06 -12.62 11.94
C GLN A 45 -5.36 -11.17 11.56
N GLU A 46 -4.72 -10.66 10.50
CA GLU A 46 -4.97 -9.32 9.98
C GLU A 46 -6.40 -9.17 9.47
N ALA A 47 -6.91 -10.15 8.74
CA ALA A 47 -8.29 -10.17 8.26
C ALA A 47 -9.30 -10.20 9.42
N ALA A 48 -9.04 -11.00 10.45
CA ALA A 48 -9.87 -11.06 11.65
C ALA A 48 -9.86 -9.72 12.42
N LYS A 49 -8.68 -9.08 12.53
CA LYS A 49 -8.54 -7.77 13.15
C LYS A 49 -9.28 -6.68 12.37
N ALA A 50 -9.12 -6.66 11.05
CA ALA A 50 -9.82 -5.70 10.18
C ALA A 50 -11.35 -5.89 10.26
N ALA A 51 -11.83 -7.12 10.30
CA ALA A 51 -13.25 -7.42 10.45
C ALA A 51 -13.79 -6.97 11.83
N ALA A 52 -13.00 -7.15 12.89
CA ALA A 52 -13.37 -6.70 14.25
C ALA A 52 -13.42 -5.16 14.33
N GLU A 53 -12.46 -4.47 13.73
CA GLU A 53 -12.43 -2.99 13.65
C GLU A 53 -13.59 -2.44 12.84
N ALA A 54 -13.91 -3.06 11.70
CA ALA A 54 -15.07 -2.69 10.88
C ALA A 54 -16.39 -2.88 11.64
N ALA A 55 -16.54 -3.99 12.37
CA ALA A 55 -17.72 -4.26 13.18
C ALA A 55 -17.85 -3.23 14.34
N ALA A 56 -16.76 -2.90 15.01
CA ALA A 56 -16.73 -1.90 16.07
C ALA A 56 -17.14 -0.51 15.55
N LYS A 57 -16.63 -0.12 14.39
CA LYS A 57 -16.95 1.15 13.71
C LYS A 57 -18.43 1.20 13.32
N ALA A 58 -18.96 0.12 12.75
CA ALA A 58 -20.38 0.03 12.41
C ALA A 58 -21.30 0.13 13.64
N GLN A 59 -20.90 -0.45 14.77
CA GLN A 59 -21.64 -0.31 16.03
C GLN A 59 -21.62 1.13 16.57
N GLN A 60 -20.48 1.80 16.48
CA GLN A 60 -20.38 3.21 16.89
C GLN A 60 -21.24 4.14 16.02
N GLU A 61 -21.24 3.91 14.70
CA GLU A 61 -22.08 4.69 13.78
C GLU A 61 -23.58 4.43 14.03
N ALA A 62 -23.97 3.19 14.31
CA ALA A 62 -25.34 2.85 14.65
C ALA A 62 -25.78 3.50 15.97
N ALA A 63 -24.91 3.51 16.98
CA ALA A 63 -25.18 4.18 18.26
C ALA A 63 -25.28 5.70 18.11
N ALA A 64 -24.42 6.32 17.31
CA ALA A 64 -24.48 7.75 17.04
C ALA A 64 -25.77 8.15 16.31
N LYS A 65 -26.21 7.37 15.31
CA LYS A 65 -27.50 7.58 14.62
C LYS A 65 -28.69 7.44 15.55
N ALA A 66 -28.67 6.46 16.45
CA ALA A 66 -29.75 6.27 17.45
C ALA A 66 -29.84 7.45 18.43
N GLN A 67 -28.69 8.01 18.85
CA GLN A 67 -28.67 9.19 19.72
C GLN A 67 -29.19 10.45 19.00
N GLN A 68 -28.84 10.64 17.72
CA GLN A 68 -29.38 11.77 16.93
C GLN A 68 -30.89 11.67 16.73
N GLN A 69 -31.42 10.45 16.49
CA GLN A 69 -32.86 10.25 16.38
C GLN A 69 -33.60 10.52 17.70
N ALA A 70 -33.01 10.12 18.83
CA ALA A 70 -33.58 10.38 20.15
C ALA A 70 -33.61 11.88 20.47
N GLN A 71 -32.56 12.63 20.11
CA GLN A 71 -32.52 14.09 20.28
C GLN A 71 -33.48 14.83 19.34
N ALA A 72 -33.65 14.37 18.11
CA ALA A 72 -34.61 14.93 17.17
C ALA A 72 -36.07 14.75 17.65
N SER A 73 -36.38 13.60 18.26
CA SER A 73 -37.70 13.32 18.82
C SER A 73 -37.99 14.14 20.08
N ALA A 74 -36.98 14.45 20.89
CA ALA A 74 -37.12 15.30 22.09
C ALA A 74 -37.33 16.79 21.73
N ASN A 75 -36.75 17.23 20.61
CA ASN A 75 -36.83 18.64 20.17
C ASN A 75 -38.14 18.94 19.39
N ALA A 76 -38.85 17.92 18.90
CA ALA A 76 -40.13 18.08 18.21
C ALA A 76 -41.31 18.36 19.14
N SER A 77 -41.12 18.21 20.47
CA SER A 77 -42.18 18.45 21.47
C SER A 77 -42.15 19.84 22.10
N SER A 78 -41.25 20.73 21.70
CA SER A 78 -41.16 22.09 22.24
C SER A 78 -40.89 23.07 21.12
N SER A 79 -41.93 23.81 20.80
CA SER A 79 -41.97 25.12 20.16
C SER A 79 -42.57 25.17 18.78
N GLY A 80 -43.77 25.72 18.74
CA GLY A 80 -44.34 26.38 17.57
C GLY A 80 -43.74 27.79 17.40
N ASN A 81 -43.64 28.14 16.15
CA ASN A 81 -43.55 29.50 15.61
C ASN A 81 -42.20 30.25 15.68
N ASN A 82 -41.45 30.38 14.62
CA ASN A 82 -41.36 31.60 13.84
C ASN A 82 -40.49 31.44 12.55
N THR A 83 -40.90 32.23 11.58
CA THR A 83 -40.54 32.39 10.19
C THR A 83 -39.11 32.90 9.94
N SER A 84 -38.54 32.47 8.83
CA SER A 84 -37.80 33.24 7.80
C SER A 84 -36.31 32.99 7.59
N SER A 85 -36.05 32.68 6.34
CA SER A 85 -34.91 32.98 5.42
C SER A 85 -33.56 32.35 5.59
N ASN A 86 -33.35 31.46 4.64
CA ASN A 86 -32.27 31.48 3.62
C ASN A 86 -30.82 31.64 4.06
N THR A 87 -30.02 30.63 3.89
CA THR A 87 -28.77 30.66 3.07
C THR A 87 -28.12 29.28 3.00
N THR A 88 -27.84 28.88 1.78
CA THR A 88 -27.05 27.76 1.32
C THR A 88 -25.64 27.76 1.94
N THR A 89 -25.21 26.65 2.53
CA THR A 89 -23.77 26.37 2.64
C THR A 89 -23.52 24.86 2.59
N SER A 90 -22.77 24.51 1.61
CA SER A 90 -22.21 23.18 1.28
C SER A 90 -21.55 22.50 2.48
N ASN A 91 -21.94 21.27 2.70
CA ASN A 91 -21.41 20.42 3.76
C ASN A 91 -20.11 19.74 3.29
N GLY A 92 -18.98 20.24 3.76
CA GLY A 92 -17.70 19.55 3.70
C GLY A 92 -17.62 18.52 4.82
N SER A 93 -17.65 17.25 4.48
CA SER A 93 -17.43 16.19 5.45
C SER A 93 -15.92 16.02 5.69
N SER A 94 -15.44 16.61 6.75
CA SER A 94 -14.12 16.34 7.31
C SER A 94 -14.17 15.04 8.10
N ASN A 95 -13.57 14.01 7.59
CA ASN A 95 -13.25 12.84 8.41
C ASN A 95 -11.86 13.03 9.03
N SER A 96 -11.88 13.20 10.33
CA SER A 96 -10.73 13.42 11.19
C SER A 96 -10.05 12.10 11.54
N GLY A 97 -8.75 12.08 11.40
CA GLY A 97 -7.92 11.51 12.42
C GLY A 97 -7.16 10.25 12.12
N ASN A 98 -5.93 10.42 11.78
CA ASN A 98 -4.90 9.67 12.49
C ASN A 98 -3.62 10.51 12.54
N ASN A 99 -3.00 10.55 13.72
CA ASN A 99 -1.80 11.32 14.03
C ASN A 99 -0.60 10.78 13.25
N SER A 100 -0.33 11.38 12.09
CA SER A 100 0.93 11.25 11.38
C SER A 100 1.60 12.61 11.31
N ALA A 101 2.90 12.67 11.50
CA ALA A 101 3.69 13.90 11.53
C ALA A 101 3.66 14.68 10.21
N GLY A 102 3.17 14.07 9.11
CA GLY A 102 2.88 14.71 7.84
C GLY A 102 1.38 14.82 7.64
N GLY A 103 0.84 16.02 7.45
CA GLY A 103 -0.58 16.23 7.21
C GLY A 103 -1.03 15.56 5.90
N VAL A 104 -2.17 14.87 5.93
CA VAL A 104 -2.81 14.37 4.71
C VAL A 104 -3.72 15.44 4.14
N ILE A 105 -3.50 15.81 2.88
CA ILE A 105 -4.37 16.73 2.13
C ILE A 105 -5.18 15.96 1.08
N ASN A 106 -6.25 16.55 0.57
CA ASN A 106 -7.09 15.95 -0.47
C ASN A 106 -7.06 16.81 -1.73
N ASN A 107 -6.55 16.25 -2.83
CA ASN A 107 -6.42 16.89 -4.14
C ASN A 107 -7.49 16.41 -5.16
N GLY A 108 -8.60 15.86 -4.67
CA GLY A 108 -9.60 15.23 -5.53
C GLY A 108 -9.22 13.81 -5.95
N GLY A 109 -10.23 12.94 -5.98
CA GLY A 109 -10.08 11.54 -6.36
C GLY A 109 -10.28 11.30 -7.85
N THR A 110 -9.95 10.10 -8.29
CA THR A 110 -10.23 9.59 -9.64
C THR A 110 -11.00 8.29 -9.58
N SER A 111 -11.72 7.98 -10.65
CA SER A 111 -12.25 6.64 -10.82
C SER A 111 -11.12 5.72 -11.27
N ALA A 112 -10.87 4.67 -10.51
CA ALA A 112 -9.89 3.64 -10.84
C ALA A 112 -10.57 2.27 -10.90
N SER A 113 -10.07 1.40 -11.77
CA SER A 113 -10.50 0.01 -11.85
C SER A 113 -9.93 -0.80 -10.68
N LYS A 114 -10.47 -2.00 -10.47
CA LYS A 114 -9.89 -2.92 -9.48
C LYS A 114 -8.43 -3.23 -9.82
N SER A 115 -8.09 -3.39 -11.10
CA SER A 115 -6.73 -3.63 -11.56
C SER A 115 -5.79 -2.44 -11.31
N ASP A 116 -6.27 -1.20 -11.37
CA ASP A 116 -5.49 -0.02 -11.02
C ASP A 116 -5.21 0.04 -9.52
N LEU A 117 -6.20 -0.32 -8.69
CA LEU A 117 -6.04 -0.42 -7.25
C LEU A 117 -5.03 -1.50 -6.87
N ASP A 118 -5.14 -2.71 -7.45
CA ASP A 118 -4.21 -3.81 -7.23
C ASP A 118 -2.78 -3.40 -7.62
N LEU A 119 -2.62 -2.75 -8.78
CA LEU A 119 -1.33 -2.30 -9.28
C LEU A 119 -0.70 -1.20 -8.41
N LEU A 120 -1.49 -0.20 -8.00
CA LEU A 120 -1.00 0.87 -7.13
C LEU A 120 -0.60 0.32 -5.77
N ALA A 121 -1.42 -0.56 -5.17
CA ALA A 121 -1.10 -1.20 -3.91
C ALA A 121 0.19 -2.04 -3.98
N ALA A 122 0.38 -2.78 -5.07
CA ALA A 122 1.57 -3.60 -5.26
C ALA A 122 2.84 -2.78 -5.45
N ILE A 123 2.79 -1.72 -6.27
CA ILE A 123 4.01 -0.92 -6.53
C ILE A 123 4.43 -0.10 -5.30
N ILE A 124 3.49 0.51 -4.55
CA ILE A 124 3.85 1.24 -3.33
C ILE A 124 4.42 0.29 -2.26
N GLN A 125 3.95 -0.94 -2.20
CA GLN A 125 4.51 -1.97 -1.33
C GLN A 125 5.94 -2.34 -1.71
N CYS A 126 6.27 -2.32 -2.99
CA CYS A 126 7.62 -2.59 -3.47
C CYS A 126 8.61 -1.47 -3.14
N GLU A 127 8.14 -0.22 -3.17
CA GLU A 127 8.98 0.98 -3.15
C GLU A 127 9.11 1.64 -1.76
N ALA A 128 8.23 1.31 -0.82
CA ALA A 128 8.16 2.01 0.46
C ALA A 128 8.22 1.06 1.66
N TYR A 129 8.60 1.60 2.82
CA TYR A 129 8.43 0.91 4.09
C TYR A 129 6.94 0.73 4.40
N GLN A 130 6.60 -0.38 5.08
CA GLN A 130 5.23 -0.77 5.39
C GLN A 130 4.65 0.05 6.57
N ASN A 131 4.57 1.37 6.37
CA ASN A 131 3.83 2.30 7.22
C ASN A 131 3.07 3.29 6.33
N TYR A 132 2.01 3.89 6.88
CA TYR A 132 1.07 4.70 6.13
C TYR A 132 1.75 5.86 5.38
N ASP A 133 2.59 6.64 6.06
CA ASP A 133 3.21 7.85 5.49
C ASP A 133 4.20 7.51 4.37
N SER A 134 5.01 6.47 4.54
CA SER A 134 5.96 6.04 3.50
C SER A 134 5.25 5.54 2.24
N LEU A 135 4.19 4.74 2.42
CA LEU A 135 3.37 4.25 1.31
C LEU A 135 2.64 5.40 0.62
N LEU A 136 2.05 6.33 1.40
CA LEU A 136 1.32 7.47 0.85
C LEU A 136 2.25 8.47 0.15
N ALA A 137 3.50 8.63 0.62
CA ALA A 137 4.48 9.47 -0.06
C ALA A 137 4.77 8.97 -1.48
N VAL A 138 5.01 7.67 -1.66
CA VAL A 138 5.20 7.06 -2.99
C VAL A 138 3.91 7.14 -3.82
N ALA A 139 2.75 6.82 -3.23
CA ALA A 139 1.46 6.95 -3.90
C ALA A 139 1.19 8.40 -4.35
N THR A 140 1.56 9.40 -3.54
CA THR A 140 1.45 10.82 -3.88
C THR A 140 2.21 11.14 -5.16
N VAL A 141 3.47 10.71 -5.28
CA VAL A 141 4.28 10.94 -6.51
C VAL A 141 3.64 10.24 -7.72
N ILE A 142 3.19 9.01 -7.59
CA ILE A 142 2.54 8.28 -8.70
C ILE A 142 1.29 9.03 -9.15
N MET A 143 0.42 9.40 -8.21
CA MET A 143 -0.82 10.10 -8.54
C MET A 143 -0.58 11.52 -9.07
N ASN A 144 0.43 12.25 -8.55
CA ASN A 144 0.82 13.54 -9.14
C ASN A 144 1.21 13.39 -10.60
N ARG A 145 1.97 12.35 -10.95
CA ARG A 145 2.34 12.05 -12.34
C ARG A 145 1.13 11.74 -13.21
N VAL A 146 0.17 10.96 -12.70
CA VAL A 146 -1.07 10.63 -13.45
C VAL A 146 -1.86 11.88 -13.85
N TYR A 147 -1.83 12.93 -13.01
CA TYR A 147 -2.54 14.18 -13.27
C TYR A 147 -1.72 15.24 -14.03
N ASP A 148 -0.44 15.02 -14.20
CA ASP A 148 0.45 15.97 -14.87
C ASP A 148 0.69 15.58 -16.33
N SER A 149 0.46 16.52 -17.24
CA SER A 149 0.58 16.29 -18.69
C SER A 149 1.98 15.89 -19.18
N ARG A 150 3.00 16.02 -18.34
CA ARG A 150 4.38 15.58 -18.63
C ARG A 150 4.54 14.06 -18.55
N PHE A 151 3.59 13.36 -17.94
CA PHE A 151 3.63 11.93 -17.69
C PHE A 151 2.42 11.22 -18.30
N PRO A 152 2.44 9.87 -18.39
CA PRO A 152 1.26 9.11 -18.78
C PRO A 152 0.08 9.37 -17.83
N ASN A 153 -1.13 9.49 -18.38
CA ASN A 153 -2.35 9.83 -17.67
C ASN A 153 -3.08 8.63 -17.05
N SER A 154 -2.36 7.58 -16.70
CA SER A 154 -2.91 6.39 -16.05
C SER A 154 -1.92 5.78 -15.07
N ILE A 155 -2.41 5.10 -14.04
CA ILE A 155 -1.57 4.41 -13.05
C ILE A 155 -0.66 3.40 -13.76
N SER A 156 -1.20 2.58 -14.64
CA SER A 156 -0.41 1.61 -15.40
C SER A 156 0.64 2.26 -16.30
N GLY A 157 0.28 3.35 -16.96
CA GLY A 157 1.22 4.11 -17.81
C GLY A 157 2.39 4.68 -17.02
N VAL A 158 2.13 5.21 -15.81
CA VAL A 158 3.18 5.74 -14.92
C VAL A 158 4.05 4.62 -14.37
N VAL A 159 3.43 3.53 -13.88
CA VAL A 159 4.16 2.42 -13.24
C VAL A 159 5.06 1.68 -14.22
N TYR A 160 4.57 1.43 -15.44
CA TYR A 160 5.34 0.72 -16.47
C TYR A 160 6.16 1.63 -17.39
N ALA A 161 6.21 2.93 -17.13
CA ALA A 161 7.10 3.83 -17.86
C ALA A 161 8.57 3.39 -17.73
N ALA A 162 9.29 3.35 -18.84
CA ALA A 162 10.65 2.82 -18.90
C ALA A 162 11.57 3.52 -17.88
N GLY A 163 12.25 2.73 -17.05
CA GLY A 163 13.24 3.20 -16.09
C GLY A 163 12.67 3.97 -14.87
N GLN A 164 11.35 3.96 -14.66
CA GLN A 164 10.75 4.68 -13.54
C GLN A 164 10.72 3.86 -12.25
N PHE A 165 10.31 2.61 -12.33
CA PHE A 165 10.15 1.72 -11.16
C PHE A 165 10.85 0.39 -11.42
N GLU A 166 11.96 0.15 -10.73
CA GLU A 166 12.74 -1.10 -10.88
C GLU A 166 11.89 -2.35 -10.65
N PRO A 167 10.99 -2.41 -9.65
CA PRO A 167 10.16 -3.59 -9.41
C PRO A 167 9.27 -3.99 -10.59
N ALA A 168 8.93 -3.05 -11.47
CA ALA A 168 8.12 -3.32 -12.66
C ALA A 168 8.89 -4.15 -13.72
N PHE A 169 10.22 -4.16 -13.66
CA PHE A 169 11.09 -4.82 -14.64
C PHE A 169 11.89 -6.00 -14.05
N SER A 170 12.05 -6.04 -12.73
CA SER A 170 12.78 -7.13 -12.03
C SER A 170 11.91 -8.36 -11.72
N GLY A 171 10.58 -8.26 -11.93
CA GLY A 171 9.63 -9.30 -11.54
C GLY A 171 9.12 -9.18 -10.10
N ARG A 172 9.66 -8.25 -9.30
CA ARG A 172 9.22 -8.05 -7.91
C ARG A 172 7.77 -7.58 -7.83
N LEU A 173 7.37 -6.67 -8.72
CA LEU A 173 5.99 -6.20 -8.81
C LEU A 173 5.02 -7.34 -9.13
N GLU A 174 5.37 -8.19 -10.10
CA GLU A 174 4.55 -9.35 -10.47
C GLU A 174 4.44 -10.35 -9.31
N TYR A 175 5.52 -10.58 -8.58
CA TYR A 175 5.49 -11.41 -7.37
C TYR A 175 4.50 -10.88 -6.33
N VAL A 176 4.51 -9.56 -6.04
CA VAL A 176 3.59 -8.93 -5.08
C VAL A 176 2.14 -8.98 -5.59
N LEU A 177 1.91 -8.75 -6.88
CA LEU A 177 0.57 -8.87 -7.49
C LEU A 177 0.00 -10.28 -7.34
N ASN A 178 0.81 -11.31 -7.58
CA ASN A 178 0.41 -12.72 -7.46
C ASN A 178 0.20 -13.14 -6.00
N ALA A 179 1.02 -12.65 -5.08
CA ALA A 179 0.90 -12.92 -3.65
C ALA A 179 -0.27 -12.16 -3.00
N GLY A 180 -0.68 -11.07 -3.60
CA GLY A 180 -1.60 -10.05 -3.08
C GLY A 180 -0.88 -9.04 -2.19
N PRO A 181 -1.08 -7.73 -2.45
CA PRO A 181 -0.59 -6.67 -1.57
C PRO A 181 -1.13 -6.77 -0.14
N THR A 182 -0.43 -6.16 0.83
CA THR A 182 -0.89 -6.09 2.22
C THR A 182 -2.16 -5.24 2.34
N SER A 183 -2.94 -5.47 3.40
CA SER A 183 -4.14 -4.68 3.71
C SER A 183 -3.82 -3.19 3.83
N LEU A 184 -2.66 -2.84 4.43
CA LEU A 184 -2.22 -1.45 4.56
C LEU A 184 -1.92 -0.83 3.19
N SER A 185 -1.24 -1.57 2.29
CA SER A 185 -0.96 -1.09 0.94
C SER A 185 -2.25 -0.87 0.14
N TYR A 186 -3.23 -1.74 0.28
CA TYR A 186 -4.55 -1.55 -0.32
C TYR A 186 -5.28 -0.32 0.24
N GLN A 187 -5.27 -0.14 1.55
CA GLN A 187 -5.86 1.03 2.20
C GLN A 187 -5.25 2.32 1.66
N VAL A 188 -3.91 2.42 1.67
CA VAL A 188 -3.20 3.62 1.20
C VAL A 188 -3.43 3.87 -0.29
N ALA A 189 -3.43 2.83 -1.12
CA ALA A 189 -3.72 2.95 -2.55
C ALA A 189 -5.15 3.46 -2.78
N GLN A 190 -6.13 2.96 -2.04
CA GLN A 190 -7.52 3.44 -2.13
C GLN A 190 -7.64 4.89 -1.68
N ASP A 191 -6.97 5.26 -0.57
CA ASP A 191 -6.97 6.64 -0.07
C ASP A 191 -6.34 7.59 -1.10
N ALA A 192 -5.23 7.19 -1.73
CA ALA A 192 -4.57 7.97 -2.77
C ALA A 192 -5.44 8.14 -4.04
N ILE A 193 -6.15 7.09 -4.46
CA ILE A 193 -7.11 7.13 -5.57
C ILE A 193 -8.27 8.08 -5.23
N ASN A 194 -8.73 8.06 -3.99
CA ASN A 194 -9.78 8.95 -3.47
C ASN A 194 -9.30 10.40 -3.26
N GLY A 195 -8.03 10.69 -3.52
CA GLY A 195 -7.48 12.04 -3.49
C GLY A 195 -6.54 12.35 -2.33
N ALA A 196 -6.30 11.43 -1.41
CA ALA A 196 -5.36 11.64 -0.32
C ALA A 196 -3.93 11.82 -0.85
N ARG A 197 -3.22 12.82 -0.33
CA ARG A 197 -1.80 13.10 -0.59
C ARG A 197 -1.08 13.38 0.72
N LEU A 198 0.17 12.96 0.81
CA LEU A 198 1.00 13.37 1.93
C LEU A 198 1.47 14.80 1.70
N ALA A 199 1.10 15.71 2.60
CA ALA A 199 1.29 17.17 2.42
C ALA A 199 2.74 17.55 2.21
N GLU A 200 3.67 16.89 2.90
CA GLU A 200 5.10 17.18 2.81
C GLU A 200 5.67 16.97 1.39
N VAL A 201 5.10 16.03 0.62
CA VAL A 201 5.55 15.68 -0.73
C VAL A 201 4.50 15.96 -1.80
N ALA A 202 3.50 16.82 -1.48
CA ALA A 202 2.37 17.11 -2.38
C ALA A 202 2.81 17.68 -3.74
N ASP A 203 3.93 18.37 -3.80
CA ASP A 203 4.49 18.97 -5.01
C ASP A 203 5.64 18.15 -5.61
N CYS A 204 5.90 16.94 -5.08
CA CYS A 204 6.98 16.08 -5.57
C CYS A 204 6.50 15.19 -6.73
N TYR A 205 7.38 15.05 -7.71
CA TYR A 205 7.17 14.18 -8.89
C TYR A 205 8.23 13.09 -9.01
N TYR A 206 9.26 13.12 -8.16
CA TYR A 206 10.39 12.21 -8.20
C TYR A 206 10.76 11.76 -6.79
N PHE A 207 11.32 10.57 -6.72
CA PHE A 207 12.00 10.09 -5.53
C PHE A 207 13.16 9.16 -5.90
N LEU A 208 14.11 9.05 -4.99
CA LEU A 208 15.24 8.14 -5.04
C LEU A 208 15.43 7.48 -3.67
N TYR A 209 16.21 6.42 -3.62
CA TYR A 209 16.70 5.89 -2.36
C TYR A 209 17.52 6.96 -1.62
N ALA A 210 17.24 7.18 -0.35
CA ALA A 210 17.87 8.26 0.45
C ALA A 210 19.40 8.13 0.54
N GLY A 211 19.94 6.90 0.41
CA GLY A 211 21.39 6.66 0.38
C GLY A 211 22.12 7.24 -0.83
N THR A 212 21.40 7.75 -1.85
CA THR A 212 22.02 8.48 -2.97
C THR A 212 22.58 9.84 -2.58
N GLY A 213 22.17 10.39 -1.43
CA GLY A 213 22.55 11.74 -0.99
C GLY A 213 21.89 12.87 -1.77
N HIS A 214 20.88 12.58 -2.61
CA HIS A 214 20.14 13.62 -3.32
C HIS A 214 19.43 14.57 -2.33
N PRO A 215 19.44 15.89 -2.55
CA PRO A 215 18.70 16.83 -1.70
C PRO A 215 17.20 16.68 -1.90
N GLY A 216 16.43 16.75 -0.79
CA GLY A 216 14.97 16.62 -0.82
C GLY A 216 14.39 16.25 0.54
N ILE A 217 13.16 15.82 0.53
CA ILE A 217 12.37 15.45 1.72
C ILE A 217 12.55 13.95 1.96
N ASN A 218 13.11 13.58 3.11
CA ASN A 218 13.35 12.17 3.45
C ASN A 218 12.14 11.57 4.19
N ILE A 219 11.52 10.53 3.58
CA ILE A 219 10.43 9.76 4.18
C ILE A 219 10.64 8.29 3.87
N GLY A 220 10.65 7.45 4.90
CA GLY A 220 10.65 5.99 4.73
C GLY A 220 11.81 5.43 3.90
N GLY A 221 13.00 6.03 4.02
CA GLY A 221 14.19 5.58 3.29
C GLY A 221 14.27 6.07 1.84
N ASN A 222 13.32 6.88 1.39
CA ASN A 222 13.32 7.57 0.11
C ASN A 222 13.49 9.08 0.29
N VAL A 223 14.11 9.74 -0.67
CA VAL A 223 14.20 11.20 -0.77
C VAL A 223 13.32 11.69 -1.92
N PHE A 224 12.39 12.59 -1.62
CA PHE A 224 11.39 13.11 -2.56
C PHE A 224 11.74 14.53 -2.99
N PHE A 225 11.49 14.85 -4.27
CA PHE A 225 11.81 16.17 -4.83
C PHE A 225 10.90 16.52 -6.02
N PRO A 226 10.70 17.84 -6.30
CA PRO A 226 9.72 18.27 -7.31
C PRO A 226 10.24 18.19 -8.74
N SER A 227 11.53 18.34 -8.98
CA SER A 227 12.14 18.36 -10.34
C SER A 227 13.57 17.89 -10.30
N TRP A 228 14.08 17.46 -11.43
CA TRP A 228 15.51 17.21 -11.65
C TRP A 228 16.26 18.54 -11.87
#